data_7a331be79c039a4cdf2f1b7759e02980
#
_entry.id   7a331be79c039a4cdf2f1b7759e02980
#
_cell.length_a   1.000
_cell.length_b   1.000
_cell.length_c   1.000
_cell.angle_alpha   90.00
_cell.angle_beta   90.00
_cell.angle_gamma   90.00
#
_symmetry.space_group_name_H-M   'P 1'
#
loop_
_entity.id
_entity.type
_entity.pdbx_description
1 polymer ?
#
loop_
_entity_poly.entity_id
_entity_poly.type
_entity_poly.pdbx_seq_one_letter_code
_entity_poly.pdbx_strand_id
1 'polypeptide(L)'
;MNQTIISIDPGREKCGIAAVHQERGVLDKNIIETPKLSSLIEKWLITYQTSVVIMGNGTSSKEAKRLLEKIIIHGESLNVTLVDEYRTTDEGRRRYWRENPPQGLRRLIPVTMQTPPQPVDDYVAIILAERYLNNKLHKTI
;
A
#
# COMPACT_ATOMS: atom_id res chain seq x y z
N MET A 1 -19.01 -4.11 7.56
CA MET A 1 -18.46 -2.92 8.21
C MET A 1 -17.63 -2.11 7.24
N ASN A 2 -17.91 -0.84 7.18
CA ASN A 2 -17.21 0.06 6.27
C ASN A 2 -15.87 0.46 6.88
N GLN A 3 -14.80 -0.22 6.47
CA GLN A 3 -13.49 0.01 7.04
C GLN A 3 -12.51 0.48 5.97
N THR A 4 -11.79 1.54 6.29
CA THR A 4 -10.66 1.98 5.48
C THR A 4 -9.39 1.36 6.05
N ILE A 5 -8.55 0.86 5.16
CA ILE A 5 -7.26 0.26 5.52
C ILE A 5 -6.17 1.13 4.95
N ILE A 6 -5.18 1.44 5.77
CA ILE A 6 -3.96 2.10 5.31
C ILE A 6 -2.93 1.03 5.06
N SER A 7 -2.41 1.00 3.85
CA SER A 7 -1.44 -0.01 3.40
C SER A 7 -0.12 0.66 3.05
N ILE A 8 0.96 -0.01 3.42
CA ILE A 8 2.31 0.52 3.24
C ILE A 8 3.18 -0.53 2.55
N ASP A 9 3.84 -0.12 1.47
CA ASP A 9 4.94 -0.86 0.87
C ASP A 9 6.23 -0.19 1.35
N PRO A 10 6.91 -0.76 2.38
CA PRO A 10 8.04 -0.09 2.98
C PRO A 10 9.30 -0.20 2.12
N GLY A 11 10.07 0.87 2.04
CA GLY A 11 11.35 0.91 1.36
C GLY A 11 12.37 1.68 2.17
N ARG A 12 13.63 1.55 1.80
CA ARG A 12 14.71 2.24 2.50
C ARG A 12 14.61 3.76 2.33
N GLU A 13 14.38 4.22 1.12
CA GLU A 13 14.35 5.64 0.79
C GLU A 13 12.95 6.15 0.54
N LYS A 14 12.11 5.34 -0.07
CA LYS A 14 10.73 5.69 -0.41
C LYS A 14 9.79 4.59 0.03
N CYS A 15 8.58 4.98 0.37
CA CYS A 15 7.50 4.05 0.70
C CYS A 15 6.30 4.33 -0.20
N GLY A 16 5.63 3.27 -0.63
CA GLY A 16 4.32 3.39 -1.25
C GLY A 16 3.26 3.32 -0.16
N ILE A 17 2.23 4.14 -0.26
CA ILE A 17 1.11 4.11 0.67
C ILE A 17 -0.20 4.20 -0.08
N ALA A 18 -1.23 3.60 0.48
CA ALA A 18 -2.57 3.65 -0.07
C ALA A 18 -3.61 3.59 1.05
N ALA A 19 -4.70 4.31 0.85
CA ALA A 19 -5.89 4.20 1.69
C ALA A 19 -6.96 3.52 0.85
N VAL A 20 -7.42 2.34 1.28
CA VAL A 20 -8.35 1.52 0.52
C VAL A 20 -9.55 1.21 1.39
N HIS A 21 -10.73 1.57 0.89
CA HIS A 21 -11.98 1.29 1.58
C HIS A 21 -12.55 -0.04 1.09
N GLN A 22 -13.08 -0.81 2.01
CA GLN A 22 -13.60 -2.14 1.73
C GLN A 22 -14.64 -2.16 0.59
N GLU A 23 -15.48 -1.16 0.52
CA GLU A 23 -16.53 -1.07 -0.51
C GLU A 23 -16.23 -0.05 -1.60
N ARG A 24 -15.68 1.10 -1.23
CA ARG A 24 -15.45 2.20 -2.19
C ARG A 24 -14.15 2.10 -2.97
N GLY A 25 -13.29 1.15 -2.61
CA GLY A 25 -12.01 0.96 -3.30
C GLY A 25 -10.94 1.94 -2.87
N VAL A 26 -10.05 2.29 -3.80
CA VAL A 26 -8.90 3.15 -3.51
C VAL A 26 -9.36 4.59 -3.27
N LEU A 27 -9.11 5.11 -2.07
CA LEU A 27 -9.44 6.49 -1.71
C LEU A 27 -8.29 7.43 -1.98
N ASP A 28 -7.06 6.97 -1.77
CA ASP A 28 -5.86 7.78 -1.99
C ASP A 28 -4.65 6.86 -2.14
N LYS A 29 -3.62 7.35 -2.81
CA LYS A 29 -2.35 6.65 -2.93
C LYS A 29 -1.23 7.67 -3.09
N ASN A 30 -0.03 7.32 -2.63
CA ASN A 30 1.11 8.22 -2.73
C ASN A 30 2.42 7.44 -2.61
N ILE A 31 3.48 8.04 -3.08
CA ILE A 31 4.85 7.57 -2.84
C ILE A 31 5.53 8.69 -2.08
N ILE A 32 6.09 8.38 -0.92
CA ILE A 32 6.69 9.38 -0.06
C ILE A 32 8.09 8.96 0.37
N GLU A 33 8.89 9.93 0.76
CA GLU A 33 10.19 9.68 1.34
C GLU A 33 10.01 9.01 2.70
N THR A 34 10.77 7.98 2.96
CA THR A 34 10.65 7.17 4.18
C THR A 34 10.67 7.99 5.47
N PRO A 35 11.52 9.03 5.62
CA PRO A 35 11.48 9.84 6.84
C PRO A 35 10.16 10.57 7.09
N LYS A 36 9.33 10.74 6.08
CA LYS A 36 8.03 11.42 6.19
C LYS A 36 6.87 10.46 6.47
N LEU A 37 7.16 9.16 6.51
CA LEU A 37 6.12 8.14 6.62
C LEU A 37 5.26 8.31 7.88
N SER A 38 5.89 8.43 9.05
CA SER A 38 5.16 8.50 10.32
C SER A 38 4.20 9.69 10.36
N SER A 39 4.65 10.87 9.94
CA SER A 39 3.81 12.07 9.92
C SER A 39 2.59 11.91 9.03
N LEU A 40 2.79 11.33 7.84
CA LEU A 40 1.70 11.15 6.91
C LEU A 40 0.71 10.09 7.38
N ILE A 41 1.22 9.00 7.96
CA ILE A 41 0.35 7.96 8.50
C ILE A 41 -0.50 8.51 9.65
N GLU A 42 0.09 9.28 10.57
CA GLU A 42 -0.68 9.95 11.62
C GLU A 42 -1.83 10.77 11.04
N LYS A 43 -1.53 11.56 10.01
CA LYS A 43 -2.51 12.41 9.36
C LYS A 43 -3.62 11.56 8.72
N TRP A 44 -3.24 10.48 8.04
CA TRP A 44 -4.21 9.62 7.36
C TRP A 44 -5.09 8.84 8.34
N LEU A 45 -4.55 8.43 9.48
CA LEU A 45 -5.36 7.78 10.52
C LEU A 45 -6.51 8.69 10.98
N ILE A 46 -6.24 9.98 11.08
CA ILE A 46 -7.26 10.96 11.46
C ILE A 46 -8.21 11.22 10.29
N THR A 47 -7.66 11.47 9.12
CA THR A 47 -8.45 11.80 7.91
C THR A 47 -9.44 10.70 7.57
N TYR A 48 -9.00 9.45 7.60
CA TYR A 48 -9.82 8.31 7.21
C TYR A 48 -10.46 7.59 8.39
N GLN A 49 -10.29 8.13 9.59
CA GLN A 49 -10.90 7.60 10.82
C GLN A 49 -10.70 6.10 10.98
N THR A 50 -9.45 5.66 10.86
CA THR A 50 -9.10 4.25 10.96
C THR A 50 -7.87 4.07 11.82
N SER A 51 -7.72 2.89 12.41
CA SER A 51 -6.51 2.46 13.09
C SER A 51 -5.93 1.19 12.45
N VAL A 52 -6.49 0.77 11.32
CA VAL A 52 -6.02 -0.44 10.62
C VAL A 52 -4.91 -0.08 9.67
N VAL A 53 -3.70 -0.53 9.98
CA VAL A 53 -2.52 -0.31 9.16
C VAL A 53 -1.90 -1.66 8.85
N ILE A 54 -1.67 -1.92 7.58
CA ILE A 54 -0.98 -3.12 7.12
C ILE A 54 0.29 -2.73 6.38
N MET A 55 1.24 -3.65 6.30
CA MET A 55 2.54 -3.38 5.70
C MET A 55 3.10 -4.66 5.09
N GLY A 56 3.69 -4.54 3.91
CA GLY A 56 4.40 -5.67 3.31
C GLY A 56 5.59 -6.09 4.19
N ASN A 57 5.88 -7.38 4.23
CA ASN A 57 6.87 -7.95 5.15
C ASN A 57 8.30 -8.01 4.60
N GLY A 58 8.66 -7.09 3.71
CA GLY A 58 9.99 -7.03 3.10
C GLY A 58 11.10 -6.63 4.07
N THR A 59 12.31 -6.42 3.52
CA THR A 59 13.51 -6.18 4.32
C THR A 59 13.46 -4.91 5.15
N SER A 60 12.74 -3.89 4.69
CA SER A 60 12.60 -2.61 5.41
C SER A 60 11.44 -2.57 6.40
N SER A 61 10.68 -3.68 6.52
CA SER A 61 9.45 -3.67 7.31
C SER A 61 9.68 -3.58 8.81
N LYS A 62 10.71 -4.23 9.33
CA LYS A 62 10.97 -4.25 10.78
C LYS A 62 11.16 -2.85 11.34
N GLU A 63 12.01 -2.06 10.70
CA GLU A 63 12.29 -0.71 11.16
C GLU A 63 11.10 0.22 10.98
N ALA A 64 10.44 0.14 9.82
CA ALA A 64 9.26 0.94 9.57
C ALA A 64 8.15 0.64 10.58
N LYS A 65 7.91 -0.65 10.84
CA LYS A 65 6.93 -1.08 11.84
C LYS A 65 7.26 -0.52 13.22
N ARG A 66 8.53 -0.62 13.62
CA ARG A 66 8.98 -0.12 14.93
C ARG A 66 8.72 1.38 15.08
N LEU A 67 9.00 2.15 14.03
CA LEU A 67 8.77 3.59 14.04
C LEU A 67 7.29 3.93 14.09
N LEU A 68 6.48 3.25 13.31
CA LEU A 68 5.04 3.51 13.26
C LEU A 68 4.33 3.12 14.56
N GLU A 69 4.80 2.08 15.24
CA GLU A 69 4.20 1.64 16.49
C GLU A 69 4.50 2.56 17.67
N LYS A 70 5.32 3.60 17.47
CA LYS A 70 5.46 4.70 18.41
C LYS A 70 4.30 5.69 18.36
N ILE A 71 3.51 5.64 17.30
CA ILE A 71 2.32 6.48 17.18
C ILE A 71 1.28 6.01 18.18
N ILE A 72 0.75 6.97 18.95
CA ILE A 72 -0.32 6.69 19.91
C ILE A 72 -1.64 7.15 19.31
N ILE A 73 -2.60 6.24 19.26
CA ILE A 73 -3.95 6.55 18.78
C ILE A 73 -4.96 6.01 19.79
N HIS A 74 -5.89 6.86 20.21
CA HIS A 74 -6.89 6.53 21.24
C HIS A 74 -6.26 5.96 22.52
N GLY A 75 -5.09 6.50 22.90
CA GLY A 75 -4.39 6.08 24.12
C GLY A 75 -3.58 4.80 24.00
N GLU A 76 -3.54 4.20 22.83
CA GLU A 76 -2.81 2.95 22.60
C GLU A 76 -1.80 3.08 21.46
N SER A 77 -0.74 2.29 21.53
CA SER A 77 0.24 2.21 20.44
C SER A 77 -0.42 1.65 19.19
N LEU A 78 -0.10 2.25 18.05
CA LEU A 78 -0.57 1.75 16.76
C LEU A 78 -0.06 0.31 16.54
N ASN A 79 -0.93 -0.58 16.11
CA ASN A 79 -0.56 -1.94 15.77
C ASN A 79 -0.50 -2.08 14.26
N VAL A 80 0.68 -2.44 13.73
CA VAL A 80 0.90 -2.62 12.30
C VAL A 80 0.92 -4.11 11.99
N THR A 81 0.04 -4.56 11.11
CA THR A 81 -0.04 -5.96 10.70
C THR A 81 0.81 -6.18 9.46
N LEU A 82 1.74 -7.13 9.53
CA LEU A 82 2.54 -7.50 8.36
C LEU A 82 1.78 -8.48 7.48
N VAL A 83 1.88 -8.29 6.17
CA VAL A 83 1.25 -9.14 5.17
C VAL A 83 2.29 -9.61 4.16
N ASP A 84 2.06 -10.78 3.57
CA ASP A 84 2.97 -11.37 2.60
C ASP A 84 3.00 -10.52 1.32
N GLU A 85 4.21 -10.13 0.91
CA GLU A 85 4.42 -9.30 -0.28
C GLU A 85 4.77 -10.11 -1.54
N TYR A 86 4.62 -11.42 -1.51
CA TYR A 86 4.99 -12.27 -2.64
C TYR A 86 4.30 -11.82 -3.92
N ARG A 87 5.11 -11.52 -4.95
CA ARG A 87 4.66 -11.06 -6.27
C ARG A 87 3.86 -9.75 -6.30
N THR A 88 3.87 -8.98 -5.23
CA THR A 88 3.15 -7.70 -5.22
C THR A 88 3.72 -6.70 -6.23
N THR A 89 5.03 -6.73 -6.46
CA THR A 89 5.65 -5.83 -7.45
C THR A 89 5.14 -6.14 -8.86
N ASP A 90 5.06 -7.42 -9.22
CA ASP A 90 4.54 -7.82 -10.53
C ASP A 90 3.08 -7.41 -10.70
N GLU A 91 2.27 -7.64 -9.68
CA GLU A 91 0.86 -7.25 -9.71
C GLU A 91 0.69 -5.74 -9.75
N GLY A 92 1.53 -5.01 -9.03
CA GLY A 92 1.53 -3.55 -9.05
C GLY A 92 1.86 -3.00 -10.43
N ARG A 93 2.82 -3.59 -11.11
CA ARG A 93 3.17 -3.21 -12.49
C ARG A 93 2.02 -3.50 -13.46
N ARG A 94 1.37 -4.66 -13.33
CA ARG A 94 0.20 -4.98 -14.16
C ARG A 94 -0.93 -3.99 -13.93
N ARG A 95 -1.17 -3.62 -12.66
CA ARG A 95 -2.18 -2.63 -12.31
C ARG A 95 -1.84 -1.27 -12.92
N TYR A 96 -0.58 -0.86 -12.85
CA TYR A 96 -0.12 0.38 -13.46
C TYR A 96 -0.44 0.41 -14.95
N TRP A 97 -0.08 -0.64 -15.69
CA TRP A 97 -0.31 -0.70 -17.13
C TRP A 97 -1.80 -0.76 -17.48
N ARG A 98 -2.61 -1.36 -16.63
CA ARG A 98 -4.06 -1.40 -16.83
C ARG A 98 -4.67 0.01 -16.74
N GLU A 99 -4.20 0.81 -15.80
CA GLU A 99 -4.69 2.17 -15.59
C GLU A 99 -3.98 3.21 -16.47
N ASN A 100 -2.79 2.89 -16.96
CA ASN A 100 -1.98 3.78 -17.80
C ASN A 100 -1.47 3.01 -19.03
N PRO A 101 -2.35 2.65 -20.00
CA PRO A 101 -1.94 1.85 -21.14
C PRO A 101 -0.84 2.52 -21.96
N PRO A 102 0.10 1.76 -22.54
CA PRO A 102 1.12 2.32 -23.41
C PRO A 102 0.50 3.06 -24.58
N GLN A 103 1.15 4.16 -25.00
CA GLN A 103 0.68 4.99 -26.09
C GLN A 103 1.62 4.93 -27.31
N GLY A 104 1.09 5.28 -28.48
CA GLY A 104 1.87 5.32 -29.71
C GLY A 104 2.37 3.94 -30.12
N LEU A 105 3.61 3.87 -30.59
CA LEU A 105 4.22 2.62 -31.03
C LEU A 105 4.47 1.64 -29.88
N ARG A 106 4.56 2.13 -28.64
CA ARG A 106 4.79 1.27 -27.50
C ARG A 106 3.64 0.30 -27.21
N ARG A 107 2.44 0.60 -27.67
CA ARG A 107 1.29 -0.29 -27.51
C ARG A 107 1.44 -1.59 -28.31
N LEU A 108 2.37 -1.63 -29.26
CA LEU A 108 2.69 -2.83 -30.04
C LEU A 108 3.66 -3.76 -29.32
N ILE A 109 4.28 -3.30 -28.23
CA ILE A 109 5.22 -4.07 -27.44
C ILE A 109 4.50 -4.62 -26.21
N PRO A 110 4.61 -5.93 -25.90
CA PRO A 110 3.99 -6.46 -24.68
C PRO A 110 4.45 -5.72 -23.44
N VAL A 111 3.52 -5.42 -22.52
CA VAL A 111 3.82 -4.67 -21.29
C VAL A 111 4.81 -5.43 -20.40
N THR A 112 4.88 -6.76 -20.52
CA THR A 112 5.86 -7.57 -19.80
C THR A 112 7.30 -7.24 -20.22
N MET A 113 7.48 -6.64 -21.39
CA MET A 113 8.78 -6.22 -21.91
C MET A 113 9.06 -4.73 -21.70
N GLN A 114 8.19 -4.03 -21.00
CA GLN A 114 8.34 -2.60 -20.73
C GLN A 114 8.43 -2.36 -19.22
N THR A 115 9.27 -1.39 -18.85
CA THR A 115 9.34 -0.92 -17.45
C THR A 115 8.43 0.30 -17.32
N PRO A 116 7.56 0.36 -16.31
CA PRO A 116 6.77 1.57 -16.06
C PRO A 116 7.68 2.79 -15.95
N PRO A 117 7.32 3.94 -16.57
CA PRO A 117 8.15 5.14 -16.51
C PRO A 117 8.14 5.81 -15.14
N GLN A 118 7.26 5.40 -14.24
CA GLN A 118 7.15 5.93 -12.89
C GLN A 118 7.21 4.79 -11.89
N PRO A 119 7.66 5.06 -10.64
CA PRO A 119 7.62 4.04 -9.58
C PRO A 119 6.21 3.53 -9.36
N VAL A 120 6.09 2.25 -8.97
CA VAL A 120 4.79 1.59 -8.76
C VAL A 120 4.55 1.23 -7.29
N ASP A 121 5.32 1.82 -6.38
CA ASP A 121 5.25 1.49 -4.96
C ASP A 121 3.85 1.73 -4.37
N ASP A 122 3.17 2.77 -4.85
CA ASP A 122 1.79 3.07 -4.45
C ASP A 122 0.81 2.00 -4.96
N TYR A 123 1.03 1.48 -6.16
CA TYR A 123 0.23 0.37 -6.69
C TYR A 123 0.50 -0.92 -5.92
N VAL A 124 1.74 -1.13 -5.49
CA VAL A 124 2.07 -2.27 -4.63
C VAL A 124 1.30 -2.18 -3.31
N ALA A 125 1.24 -0.98 -2.72
CA ALA A 125 0.46 -0.77 -1.50
C ALA A 125 -1.04 -1.09 -1.70
N ILE A 126 -1.60 -0.74 -2.85
CA ILE A 126 -2.98 -1.09 -3.20
C ILE A 126 -3.15 -2.62 -3.25
N ILE A 127 -2.24 -3.32 -3.92
CA ILE A 127 -2.30 -4.77 -4.03
C ILE A 127 -2.25 -5.44 -2.66
N LEU A 128 -1.38 -4.95 -1.77
CA LEU A 128 -1.29 -5.45 -0.39
C LEU A 128 -2.63 -5.30 0.33
N ALA A 129 -3.27 -4.15 0.20
CA ALA A 129 -4.57 -3.89 0.82
C ALA A 129 -5.64 -4.83 0.27
N GLU A 130 -5.68 -5.01 -1.04
CA GLU A 130 -6.66 -5.88 -1.67
C GLU A 130 -6.48 -7.34 -1.26
N ARG A 131 -5.24 -7.80 -1.15
CA ARG A 131 -4.96 -9.14 -0.63
C ARG A 131 -5.43 -9.32 0.81
N TYR A 132 -5.16 -8.33 1.64
CA TYR A 132 -5.58 -8.36 3.03
C TYR A 132 -7.11 -8.43 3.15
N LEU A 133 -7.81 -7.62 2.38
CA LEU A 133 -9.27 -7.60 2.37
C LEU A 133 -9.84 -8.93 1.87
N ASN A 134 -9.28 -9.50 0.81
CA ASN A 134 -9.73 -10.78 0.27
C ASN A 134 -9.52 -11.91 1.28
N ASN A 135 -8.38 -11.96 1.94
CA ASN A 135 -8.10 -12.98 2.95
C ASN A 135 -9.05 -12.86 4.13
N LYS A 136 -9.37 -11.63 4.54
CA LYS A 136 -10.30 -11.40 5.63
C LYS A 136 -11.71 -11.87 5.28
N LEU A 137 -12.15 -11.64 4.04
CA LEU A 137 -13.45 -12.12 3.56
C LEU A 137 -13.52 -13.64 3.54
N HIS A 138 -12.46 -14.30 3.09
CA HIS A 138 -12.39 -15.77 3.05
C HIS A 138 -12.40 -16.38 4.45
N LYS A 139 -11.86 -15.69 5.45
CA LYS A 139 -11.86 -16.19 6.84
C LYS A 139 -13.21 -16.05 7.52
N THR A 140 -14.09 -15.20 7.02
CA THR A 140 -15.42 -14.98 7.59
C THR A 140 -16.46 -15.93 7.01
N ILE A 141 -16.13 -16.69 6.01
CA ILE A 141 -16.97 -17.73 5.42
C ILE A 141 -16.58 -19.08 6.03
#